data_0965e376f27d3248caf2edfefd05f03b
#
_entry.id   0965e376f27d3248caf2edfefd05f03b
#
_cell.length_a   1.000
_cell.length_b   1.000
_cell.length_c   1.000
_cell.angle_alpha   90.00
_cell.angle_beta   90.00
_cell.angle_gamma   90.00
#
_symmetry.space_group_name_H-M   'P 1'
#
loop_
_entity.id
_entity.type
_entity.pdbx_description
1 polymer ?
#
loop_
_entity_poly.entity_id
_entity_poly.type
_entity_poly.pdbx_seq_one_letter_code
_entity_poly.pdbx_strand_id
1 'polypeptide(L)'
;VGALDLPSEPEEPGRADHVRDRGADRPKAREVPDPDERGRAYEATRAHVSAEAADEARPVRPAEGSYWHQAPGFLDQSADYRKRGQEDRQPTPDRSADPPGSFRSDGGSYLNPERHAEAVTTIERVREAEPAISADMQTIEQENGHGGWLEGFKCRLKGDDRLKEKVAEKLEAEPRLPVAEALREVADAVRYTFCFQPESYAQGQYQIKEQLESRGYEMYLSKNSWTDLEYKGINTRWVTSDGQRFEVQFHTPESFHAKHHVTHTAYERIRDPAASRSELRELHAFQREVCSHIRVPEGAVEIPDYRKEGF
;
A
#
# COMPACT_ATOMS: atom_id res chain seq x y z
N VAL A 1 -71.65 -18.66 4.71
CA VAL A 1 -72.62 -17.64 4.27
C VAL A 1 -71.88 -16.48 3.77
N GLY A 2 -72.05 -16.13 2.49
CA GLY A 2 -71.60 -14.81 1.89
C GLY A 2 -70.48 -14.90 0.89
N ALA A 3 -70.77 -15.35 -0.31
CA ALA A 3 -70.05 -14.99 -1.53
C ALA A 3 -70.39 -13.58 -1.93
N LEU A 4 -69.45 -12.81 -2.43
CA LEU A 4 -69.66 -11.66 -3.26
C LEU A 4 -68.47 -11.47 -4.21
N ASP A 5 -68.67 -11.84 -5.44
CA ASP A 5 -68.62 -11.11 -6.72
C ASP A 5 -67.34 -10.32 -7.04
N LEU A 6 -66.68 -10.85 -8.09
CA LEU A 6 -65.77 -10.13 -9.00
C LEU A 6 -66.56 -9.34 -10.03
N PRO A 7 -66.14 -8.21 -10.49
CA PRO A 7 -66.50 -7.71 -11.80
C PRO A 7 -65.33 -7.74 -12.79
N SER A 8 -65.76 -8.05 -13.98
CA SER A 8 -65.17 -8.27 -15.30
C SER A 8 -64.26 -7.17 -15.81
N GLU A 9 -63.32 -7.59 -16.67
CA GLU A 9 -62.54 -6.77 -17.62
C GLU A 9 -63.45 -6.03 -18.62
N PRO A 10 -62.92 -4.97 -19.17
CA PRO A 10 -63.22 -4.67 -20.57
C PRO A 10 -61.97 -4.55 -21.47
N GLU A 11 -62.26 -4.94 -22.67
CA GLU A 11 -61.58 -5.09 -23.92
C GLU A 11 -60.62 -3.97 -24.37
N GLU A 12 -59.59 -4.37 -25.15
CA GLU A 12 -58.72 -3.55 -25.99
C GLU A 12 -59.51 -2.83 -27.12
N PRO A 13 -58.90 -1.73 -27.59
CA PRO A 13 -58.65 -1.71 -29.03
C PRO A 13 -57.34 -1.04 -29.50
N GLY A 14 -56.72 -1.64 -30.50
CA GLY A 14 -56.23 -0.93 -31.67
C GLY A 14 -54.71 -0.59 -31.71
N ARG A 15 -54.05 -1.34 -32.52
CA ARG A 15 -52.72 -1.11 -33.12
C ARG A 15 -52.47 0.33 -33.59
N ALA A 16 -51.29 0.87 -33.31
CA ALA A 16 -50.52 1.69 -34.25
C ALA A 16 -49.03 1.55 -34.02
N ASP A 17 -48.32 1.10 -35.03
CA ASP A 17 -46.88 0.99 -35.16
C ASP A 17 -46.20 2.34 -34.98
N HIS A 18 -45.22 2.41 -34.07
CA HIS A 18 -44.06 3.28 -34.20
C HIS A 18 -42.86 2.62 -33.53
N VAL A 19 -42.11 1.91 -34.35
CA VAL A 19 -40.73 1.49 -34.08
C VAL A 19 -39.89 2.77 -33.89
N ARG A 20 -39.48 3.08 -32.69
CA ARG A 20 -38.30 3.94 -32.38
C ARG A 20 -37.24 3.10 -31.72
N ASP A 21 -36.33 2.71 -32.58
CA ASP A 21 -35.04 2.18 -32.27
C ASP A 21 -34.32 3.12 -31.26
N ARG A 22 -34.29 2.74 -29.98
CA ARG A 22 -33.37 3.31 -28.99
C ARG A 22 -32.24 2.33 -28.86
N GLY A 23 -31.21 2.58 -29.71
CA GLY A 23 -29.93 1.93 -29.54
C GLY A 23 -29.46 2.05 -28.08
N ALA A 24 -29.48 0.95 -27.38
CA ALA A 24 -28.81 0.84 -26.10
C ALA A 24 -27.31 1.04 -26.31
N ASP A 25 -26.82 2.18 -25.90
CA ASP A 25 -25.39 2.47 -25.80
C ASP A 25 -24.77 1.46 -24.85
N ARG A 26 -24.21 0.37 -25.40
CA ARG A 26 -23.36 -0.54 -24.66
C ARG A 26 -22.09 0.24 -24.35
N PRO A 27 -21.63 0.27 -23.09
CA PRO A 27 -20.34 0.82 -22.77
C PRO A 27 -19.29 0.06 -23.61
N LYS A 28 -18.54 0.81 -24.43
CA LYS A 28 -17.44 0.26 -25.20
C LYS A 28 -16.49 -0.44 -24.24
N ALA A 29 -16.22 -1.72 -24.46
CA ALA A 29 -15.16 -2.41 -23.77
C ALA A 29 -13.88 -1.60 -23.95
N ARG A 30 -13.22 -1.30 -22.82
CA ARG A 30 -11.94 -0.60 -22.81
C ARG A 30 -10.97 -1.45 -23.65
N GLU A 31 -10.48 -0.89 -24.76
CA GLU A 31 -9.47 -1.54 -25.58
C GLU A 31 -8.26 -1.85 -24.70
N VAL A 32 -7.89 -3.13 -24.65
CA VAL A 32 -6.66 -3.57 -23.97
C VAL A 32 -5.50 -3.06 -24.84
N PRO A 33 -4.61 -2.20 -24.30
CA PRO A 33 -3.51 -1.66 -25.08
C PRO A 33 -2.63 -2.80 -25.64
N ASP A 34 -2.13 -2.58 -26.86
CA ASP A 34 -1.20 -3.48 -27.56
C ASP A 34 0.00 -3.83 -26.65
N PRO A 35 0.44 -5.07 -26.60
CA PRO A 35 1.67 -5.49 -25.89
C PRO A 35 2.88 -4.61 -26.17
N ASP A 36 3.04 -4.10 -27.39
CA ASP A 36 4.09 -3.17 -27.79
C ASP A 36 3.92 -1.75 -27.23
N GLU A 37 2.70 -1.30 -26.95
CA GLU A 37 2.47 -0.04 -26.25
C GLU A 37 2.77 -0.15 -24.76
N ARG A 38 2.51 -1.32 -24.17
CA ARG A 38 2.91 -1.61 -22.78
C ARG A 38 4.42 -1.67 -22.63
N GLY A 39 5.13 -2.28 -23.59
CA GLY A 39 6.59 -2.31 -23.62
C GLY A 39 7.19 -0.91 -23.71
N ARG A 40 6.64 -0.03 -24.55
CA ARG A 40 7.07 1.36 -24.69
C ARG A 40 6.76 2.21 -23.47
N ALA A 41 5.62 1.99 -22.83
CA ALA A 41 5.29 2.63 -21.55
C ALA A 41 6.25 2.19 -20.43
N TYR A 42 6.63 0.90 -20.40
CA TYR A 42 7.63 0.37 -19.47
C TYR A 42 9.02 0.98 -19.71
N GLU A 43 9.47 1.06 -20.96
CA GLU A 43 10.75 1.70 -21.33
C GLU A 43 10.76 3.20 -21.02
N ALA A 44 9.66 3.91 -21.28
CA ALA A 44 9.51 5.31 -20.94
C ALA A 44 9.51 5.53 -19.41
N THR A 45 8.82 4.68 -18.66
CA THR A 45 8.80 4.72 -17.18
C THR A 45 10.18 4.37 -16.63
N ARG A 46 10.88 3.39 -17.23
CA ARG A 46 12.25 3.02 -16.86
C ARG A 46 13.25 4.14 -17.17
N ALA A 47 13.11 4.84 -18.30
CA ALA A 47 13.94 5.99 -18.66
C ALA A 47 13.67 7.18 -17.72
N HIS A 48 12.41 7.41 -17.33
CA HIS A 48 12.03 8.44 -16.37
C HIS A 48 12.57 8.13 -14.96
N VAL A 49 12.44 6.88 -14.51
CA VAL A 49 13.06 6.40 -13.25
C VAL A 49 14.58 6.53 -13.28
N SER A 50 15.23 6.34 -14.43
CA SER A 50 16.69 6.52 -14.59
C SER A 50 17.09 8.00 -14.59
N ALA A 51 16.24 8.90 -15.09
CA ALA A 51 16.47 10.34 -15.06
C ALA A 51 16.20 10.94 -13.66
N GLU A 52 15.17 10.42 -12.95
CA GLU A 52 14.87 10.83 -11.56
C GLU A 52 15.83 10.22 -10.53
N ALA A 53 16.53 9.13 -10.85
CA ALA A 53 17.63 8.62 -10.00
C ALA A 53 18.80 9.62 -9.89
N ALA A 54 18.83 10.66 -10.72
CA ALA A 54 19.75 11.78 -10.62
C ALA A 54 19.20 12.95 -9.78
N ASP A 55 17.87 12.99 -9.54
CA ASP A 55 17.29 13.91 -8.57
C ASP A 55 17.35 13.21 -7.20
N GLU A 56 18.47 13.41 -6.49
CA GLU A 56 18.61 13.01 -5.09
C GLU A 56 17.34 13.45 -4.38
N ALA A 57 16.60 12.48 -3.84
CA ALA A 57 15.34 12.68 -3.16
C ALA A 57 15.47 13.93 -2.29
N ARG A 58 14.78 15.01 -2.66
CA ARG A 58 14.71 16.19 -1.80
C ARG A 58 14.24 15.67 -0.46
N PRO A 59 15.08 15.75 0.60
CA PRO A 59 14.61 15.36 1.91
C PRO A 59 13.34 16.17 2.14
N VAL A 60 12.24 15.50 2.46
CA VAL A 60 11.01 16.17 2.89
C VAL A 60 11.41 16.96 4.12
N ARG A 61 11.73 18.24 3.92
CA ARG A 61 12.06 19.12 5.03
C ARG A 61 10.77 19.45 5.73
N PRO A 62 10.62 19.12 7.01
CA PRO A 62 9.52 19.61 7.80
C PRO A 62 9.41 21.12 7.60
N ALA A 63 8.20 21.68 7.57
CA ALA A 63 8.00 23.11 7.43
C ALA A 63 8.86 23.89 8.45
N GLU A 64 9.40 25.05 8.05
CA GLU A 64 10.14 25.90 8.97
C GLU A 64 9.30 26.15 10.23
N GLY A 65 9.85 25.83 11.40
CA GLY A 65 9.12 25.88 12.67
C GLY A 65 8.54 24.56 13.11
N SER A 66 8.66 23.47 12.35
CA SER A 66 8.27 22.16 12.84
C SER A 66 9.18 21.71 13.99
N TYR A 67 8.63 20.89 14.87
CA TYR A 67 9.35 20.33 16.04
C TYR A 67 10.68 19.66 15.67
N TRP A 68 10.75 19.04 14.49
CA TRP A 68 11.94 18.30 13.99
C TRP A 68 13.19 19.16 13.84
N HIS A 69 13.05 20.46 13.53
CA HIS A 69 14.17 21.39 13.53
C HIS A 69 14.68 21.75 14.94
N GLN A 70 13.85 21.55 15.95
CA GLN A 70 14.13 21.93 17.34
C GLN A 70 14.56 20.75 18.23
N ALA A 71 14.37 19.51 17.77
CA ALA A 71 14.63 18.29 18.54
C ALA A 71 15.53 17.28 17.81
N PRO A 72 16.83 17.60 17.60
CA PRO A 72 17.78 16.68 16.95
C PRO A 72 17.99 15.38 17.73
N GLY A 73 17.69 15.34 19.03
CA GLY A 73 17.88 14.17 19.89
C GLY A 73 17.11 12.91 19.45
N PHE A 74 16.00 13.03 18.74
CA PHE A 74 15.27 11.86 18.24
C PHE A 74 16.03 11.12 17.13
N LEU A 75 16.74 11.84 16.27
CA LEU A 75 17.57 11.20 15.22
C LEU A 75 18.77 10.48 15.86
N ASP A 76 19.39 11.09 16.89
CA ASP A 76 20.48 10.46 17.62
C ASP A 76 20.01 9.19 18.32
N GLN A 77 18.87 9.24 19.00
CA GLN A 77 18.28 8.08 19.66
C GLN A 77 17.90 6.97 18.64
N SER A 78 17.38 7.34 17.48
CA SER A 78 17.14 6.38 16.39
C SER A 78 18.44 5.74 15.89
N ALA A 79 19.51 6.50 15.80
CA ALA A 79 20.83 5.99 15.42
C ALA A 79 21.39 4.99 16.47
N ASP A 80 21.17 5.28 17.75
CA ASP A 80 21.55 4.35 18.85
C ASP A 80 20.78 3.03 18.77
N TYR A 81 19.48 3.06 18.50
CA TYR A 81 18.69 1.84 18.29
C TYR A 81 19.17 1.04 17.08
N ARG A 82 19.56 1.72 15.99
CA ARG A 82 20.14 1.06 14.81
C ARG A 82 21.46 0.34 15.15
N LYS A 83 22.31 1.00 15.91
CA LYS A 83 23.59 0.43 16.35
C LYS A 83 23.38 -0.81 17.22
N ARG A 84 22.50 -0.74 18.25
CA ARG A 84 22.14 -1.89 19.09
C ARG A 84 21.59 -3.04 18.25
N GLY A 85 20.67 -2.78 17.32
CA GLY A 85 20.13 -3.82 16.43
C GLY A 85 21.19 -4.46 15.52
N GLN A 86 22.26 -3.75 15.17
CA GLN A 86 23.39 -4.32 14.42
C GLN A 86 24.28 -5.20 15.30
N GLU A 87 24.53 -4.78 16.56
CA GLU A 87 25.32 -5.54 17.53
C GLU A 87 24.63 -6.86 17.95
N ASP A 88 23.29 -6.86 18.03
CA ASP A 88 22.48 -8.03 18.39
C ASP A 88 22.15 -8.96 17.21
N ARG A 89 22.59 -8.63 15.98
CA ARG A 89 22.32 -9.49 14.83
C ARG A 89 22.85 -10.89 15.05
N GLN A 90 21.95 -11.86 14.91
CA GLN A 90 22.34 -13.27 14.87
C GLN A 90 23.28 -13.50 13.67
N PRO A 91 24.24 -14.41 13.80
CA PRO A 91 25.09 -14.78 12.69
C PRO A 91 24.23 -15.25 11.51
N THR A 92 24.61 -14.85 10.30
CA THR A 92 23.92 -15.28 9.08
C THR A 92 23.81 -16.80 9.07
N PRO A 93 22.62 -17.37 8.82
CA PRO A 93 22.44 -18.83 8.79
C PRO A 93 23.41 -19.50 7.82
N ASP A 94 23.96 -20.65 8.21
CA ASP A 94 24.74 -21.49 7.30
C ASP A 94 23.84 -22.04 6.18
N ARG A 95 24.11 -21.63 4.96
CA ARG A 95 23.39 -22.04 3.75
C ARG A 95 24.03 -23.22 3.03
N SER A 96 25.17 -23.72 3.52
CA SER A 96 25.95 -24.76 2.84
C SER A 96 25.22 -26.10 2.72
N ALA A 97 24.27 -26.36 3.63
CA ALA A 97 23.44 -27.58 3.64
C ALA A 97 22.10 -27.40 2.90
N ASP A 98 21.79 -26.21 2.41
CA ASP A 98 20.52 -25.97 1.71
C ASP A 98 20.54 -26.59 0.31
N PRO A 99 19.46 -27.27 -0.11
CA PRO A 99 19.37 -27.83 -1.46
C PRO A 99 19.52 -26.74 -2.54
N PRO A 100 20.15 -27.06 -3.69
CA PRO A 100 20.21 -26.15 -4.82
C PRO A 100 18.82 -25.62 -5.23
N GLY A 101 18.70 -24.32 -5.46
CA GLY A 101 17.45 -23.69 -5.85
C GLY A 101 16.53 -23.31 -4.69
N SER A 102 16.91 -23.59 -3.43
CA SER A 102 16.18 -23.08 -2.26
C SER A 102 16.50 -21.60 -1.98
N PHE A 103 15.73 -20.99 -1.11
CA PHE A 103 15.96 -19.65 -0.58
C PHE A 103 16.02 -19.69 0.94
N ARG A 104 16.99 -18.96 1.51
CA ARG A 104 17.04 -18.68 2.95
C ARG A 104 17.38 -17.22 3.18
N SER A 105 16.53 -16.52 3.96
CA SER A 105 16.79 -15.14 4.37
C SER A 105 17.91 -15.06 5.42
N ASP A 106 18.41 -13.84 5.66
CA ASP A 106 19.37 -13.58 6.74
C ASP A 106 18.73 -13.80 8.14
N GLY A 107 17.41 -13.68 8.25
CA GLY A 107 16.62 -14.00 9.44
C GLY A 107 16.32 -15.51 9.61
N GLY A 108 16.75 -16.37 8.67
CA GLY A 108 16.60 -17.82 8.75
C GLY A 108 15.35 -18.39 8.06
N SER A 109 14.39 -17.56 7.66
CA SER A 109 13.18 -18.00 6.95
C SER A 109 13.52 -18.74 5.65
N TYR A 110 12.84 -19.86 5.40
CA TYR A 110 13.26 -20.81 4.37
C TYR A 110 12.15 -21.19 3.38
N LEU A 111 12.52 -21.24 2.11
CA LEU A 111 11.71 -21.84 1.03
C LEU A 111 12.49 -22.98 0.38
N ASN A 112 11.87 -24.16 0.28
CA ASN A 112 12.43 -25.25 -0.50
C ASN A 112 12.45 -24.88 -2.00
N PRO A 113 13.16 -25.64 -2.88
CA PRO A 113 13.32 -25.29 -4.28
C PRO A 113 12.00 -25.08 -5.02
N GLU A 114 10.99 -25.90 -4.77
CA GLU A 114 9.67 -25.82 -5.41
C GLU A 114 8.94 -24.53 -5.02
N ARG A 115 8.80 -24.26 -3.71
CA ARG A 115 8.17 -23.04 -3.18
C ARG A 115 8.93 -21.78 -3.58
N HIS A 116 10.27 -21.85 -3.65
CA HIS A 116 11.08 -20.75 -4.09
C HIS A 116 10.82 -20.42 -5.58
N ALA A 117 10.80 -21.43 -6.45
CA ALA A 117 10.47 -21.23 -7.86
C ALA A 117 9.06 -20.65 -8.07
N GLU A 118 8.07 -21.14 -7.31
CA GLU A 118 6.71 -20.58 -7.32
C GLU A 118 6.68 -19.14 -6.81
N ALA A 119 7.43 -18.82 -5.75
CA ALA A 119 7.55 -17.46 -5.22
C ALA A 119 8.16 -16.51 -6.26
N VAL A 120 9.24 -16.90 -6.94
CA VAL A 120 9.86 -16.11 -8.02
C VAL A 120 8.83 -15.80 -9.11
N THR A 121 8.15 -16.82 -9.64
CA THR A 121 7.13 -16.64 -10.68
C THR A 121 5.99 -15.72 -10.23
N THR A 122 5.59 -15.83 -8.96
CA THR A 122 4.50 -14.98 -8.43
C THR A 122 4.96 -13.53 -8.22
N ILE A 123 6.21 -13.32 -7.81
CA ILE A 123 6.82 -11.98 -7.69
C ILE A 123 6.94 -11.32 -9.07
N GLU A 124 7.30 -12.08 -10.11
CA GLU A 124 7.35 -11.58 -11.50
C GLU A 124 5.99 -11.04 -11.94
N ARG A 125 4.88 -11.73 -11.64
CA ARG A 125 3.52 -11.22 -11.93
C ARG A 125 3.21 -9.92 -11.22
N VAL A 126 3.64 -9.75 -9.97
CA VAL A 126 3.49 -8.47 -9.24
C VAL A 126 4.25 -7.36 -9.97
N ARG A 127 5.46 -7.65 -10.46
CA ARG A 127 6.28 -6.70 -11.22
C ARG A 127 5.69 -6.36 -12.58
N GLU A 128 5.04 -7.31 -13.24
CA GLU A 128 4.33 -7.09 -14.50
C GLU A 128 3.09 -6.21 -14.34
N ALA A 129 2.37 -6.35 -13.23
CA ALA A 129 1.17 -5.56 -12.94
C ALA A 129 1.48 -4.12 -12.45
N GLU A 130 2.62 -3.93 -11.79
CA GLU A 130 2.98 -2.67 -11.12
C GLU A 130 3.06 -1.45 -12.06
N PRO A 131 3.63 -1.51 -13.28
CA PRO A 131 3.76 -0.32 -14.12
C PRO A 131 2.43 0.35 -14.47
N ALA A 132 1.37 -0.42 -14.65
CA ALA A 132 0.04 0.14 -14.90
C ALA A 132 -0.51 0.90 -13.69
N ILE A 133 -0.31 0.35 -12.49
CA ILE A 133 -0.70 0.99 -11.24
C ILE A 133 0.13 2.28 -11.04
N SER A 134 1.44 2.22 -11.28
CA SER A 134 2.33 3.38 -11.20
C SER A 134 1.93 4.52 -12.13
N ALA A 135 1.57 4.22 -13.37
CA ALA A 135 1.11 5.22 -14.33
C ALA A 135 -0.18 5.91 -13.83
N ASP A 136 -1.12 5.13 -13.29
CA ASP A 136 -2.34 5.70 -12.70
C ASP A 136 -2.02 6.56 -11.47
N MET A 137 -1.11 6.15 -10.59
CA MET A 137 -0.70 6.94 -9.42
C MET A 137 -0.06 8.28 -9.82
N GLN A 138 0.81 8.29 -10.83
CA GLN A 138 1.42 9.53 -11.34
C GLN A 138 0.37 10.44 -12.01
N THR A 139 -0.60 9.87 -12.72
CA THR A 139 -1.70 10.65 -13.29
C THR A 139 -2.57 11.26 -12.17
N ILE A 140 -2.87 10.49 -11.13
CA ILE A 140 -3.60 10.95 -9.95
C ILE A 140 -2.85 12.10 -9.26
N GLU A 141 -1.52 11.99 -9.10
CA GLU A 141 -0.69 13.06 -8.56
C GLU A 141 -0.84 14.36 -9.35
N GLN A 142 -0.82 14.28 -10.68
CA GLN A 142 -0.94 15.46 -11.57
C GLN A 142 -2.34 16.07 -11.55
N GLU A 143 -3.37 15.25 -11.41
CA GLU A 143 -4.78 15.66 -11.46
C GLU A 143 -5.33 16.10 -10.09
N ASN A 144 -4.61 15.82 -8.99
CA ASN A 144 -5.13 16.17 -7.67
C ASN A 144 -5.07 17.70 -7.43
N GLY A 145 -6.24 18.28 -7.09
CA GLY A 145 -6.41 19.71 -6.88
C GLY A 145 -5.95 20.22 -5.50
N HIS A 146 -5.48 19.35 -4.62
CA HIS A 146 -5.14 19.66 -3.22
C HIS A 146 -3.63 19.67 -2.94
N GLY A 147 -2.79 19.66 -4.00
CA GLY A 147 -1.35 19.82 -3.88
C GLY A 147 -0.67 18.61 -3.22
N GLY A 148 -1.25 17.42 -3.29
CA GLY A 148 -0.63 16.18 -2.86
C GLY A 148 0.43 15.71 -3.85
N TRP A 149 1.45 15.03 -3.34
CA TRP A 149 2.52 14.46 -4.16
C TRP A 149 2.86 13.04 -3.73
N LEU A 150 3.42 12.26 -4.65
CA LEU A 150 3.95 10.92 -4.38
C LEU A 150 5.31 11.03 -3.70
N GLU A 151 5.38 10.56 -2.46
CA GLU A 151 6.61 10.56 -1.68
C GLU A 151 7.27 9.18 -1.71
N GLY A 152 8.59 9.15 -1.93
CA GLY A 152 9.37 7.91 -1.94
C GLY A 152 8.99 6.94 -3.06
N PHE A 153 8.54 7.43 -4.20
CA PHE A 153 8.06 6.63 -5.34
C PHE A 153 9.04 5.54 -5.80
N LYS A 154 10.35 5.79 -5.73
CA LYS A 154 11.39 4.81 -6.05
C LYS A 154 11.36 3.56 -5.15
N CYS A 155 10.77 3.66 -3.96
CA CYS A 155 10.64 2.57 -2.98
C CYS A 155 9.28 1.87 -3.04
N ARG A 156 8.49 2.07 -4.10
CA ARG A 156 7.13 1.54 -4.24
C ARG A 156 7.05 0.01 -4.33
N LEU A 157 8.11 -0.62 -4.82
CA LEU A 157 8.23 -2.06 -4.88
C LEU A 157 9.10 -2.57 -3.72
N LYS A 158 8.59 -3.54 -2.97
CA LYS A 158 9.41 -4.28 -2.01
C LYS A 158 10.42 -5.16 -2.76
N GLY A 159 11.66 -5.21 -2.28
CA GLY A 159 12.72 -6.04 -2.88
C GLY A 159 12.37 -7.52 -2.87
N ASP A 160 12.84 -8.27 -3.88
CA ASP A 160 12.50 -9.69 -4.10
C ASP A 160 12.85 -10.57 -2.90
N ASP A 161 14.02 -10.36 -2.30
CA ASP A 161 14.43 -11.17 -1.15
C ASP A 161 13.56 -10.88 0.08
N ARG A 162 13.11 -9.65 0.25
CA ARG A 162 12.15 -9.30 1.31
C ARG A 162 10.75 -9.87 1.05
N LEU A 163 10.33 -9.98 -0.23
CA LEU A 163 9.08 -10.65 -0.58
C LEU A 163 9.16 -12.17 -0.33
N LYS A 164 10.26 -12.81 -0.75
CA LYS A 164 10.51 -14.23 -0.47
C LYS A 164 10.55 -14.53 1.02
N GLU A 165 11.21 -13.68 1.80
CA GLU A 165 11.25 -13.78 3.26
C GLU A 165 9.84 -13.69 3.85
N LYS A 166 9.01 -12.71 3.40
CA LYS A 166 7.62 -12.58 3.86
C LYS A 166 6.75 -13.78 3.49
N VAL A 167 6.95 -14.33 2.31
CA VAL A 167 6.28 -15.56 1.88
C VAL A 167 6.72 -16.72 2.78
N ALA A 168 8.02 -16.88 3.06
CA ALA A 168 8.54 -17.92 3.91
C ALA A 168 7.98 -17.84 5.34
N GLU A 169 7.99 -16.64 5.97
CA GLU A 169 7.40 -16.41 7.29
C GLU A 169 5.90 -16.83 7.33
N LYS A 170 5.13 -16.51 6.29
CA LYS A 170 3.72 -16.90 6.21
C LYS A 170 3.54 -18.42 6.08
N LEU A 171 4.35 -19.05 5.25
CA LEU A 171 4.29 -20.50 5.06
C LEU A 171 4.82 -21.30 6.24
N GLU A 172 5.66 -20.70 7.10
CA GLU A 172 6.05 -21.27 8.38
C GLU A 172 4.87 -21.26 9.36
N ALA A 173 4.11 -20.16 9.39
CA ALA A 173 2.91 -20.04 10.22
C ALA A 173 1.74 -20.89 9.69
N GLU A 174 1.57 -20.95 8.37
CA GLU A 174 0.50 -21.65 7.67
C GLU A 174 1.06 -22.55 6.55
N PRO A 175 1.58 -23.75 6.86
CA PRO A 175 2.30 -24.60 5.90
C PRO A 175 1.46 -25.09 4.71
N ARG A 176 0.13 -25.02 4.80
CA ARG A 176 -0.81 -25.44 3.73
C ARG A 176 -1.23 -24.28 2.83
N LEU A 177 -0.88 -23.04 3.17
CA LEU A 177 -1.21 -21.87 2.36
C LEU A 177 -0.49 -21.96 1.00
N PRO A 178 -1.16 -21.75 -0.14
CA PRO A 178 -0.49 -21.63 -1.43
C PRO A 178 0.48 -20.44 -1.45
N VAL A 179 1.62 -20.58 -2.11
CA VAL A 179 2.64 -19.51 -2.22
C VAL A 179 2.05 -18.22 -2.80
N ALA A 180 1.22 -18.36 -3.84
CA ALA A 180 0.54 -17.20 -4.45
C ALA A 180 -0.37 -16.47 -3.47
N GLU A 181 -1.07 -17.20 -2.59
CA GLU A 181 -1.91 -16.57 -1.55
C GLU A 181 -1.06 -15.94 -0.46
N ALA A 182 0.02 -16.62 -0.04
CA ALA A 182 0.98 -16.05 0.92
C ALA A 182 1.55 -14.71 0.43
N LEU A 183 1.89 -14.59 -0.86
CA LEU A 183 2.35 -13.32 -1.45
C LEU A 183 1.22 -12.30 -1.55
N ARG A 184 0.00 -12.72 -1.94
CA ARG A 184 -1.17 -11.83 -2.02
C ARG A 184 -1.48 -11.16 -0.69
N GLU A 185 -1.22 -11.81 0.43
CA GLU A 185 -1.37 -11.24 1.76
C GLU A 185 -0.28 -10.23 2.15
N VAL A 186 0.83 -10.15 1.38
CA VAL A 186 1.84 -9.10 1.55
C VAL A 186 1.32 -7.82 0.90
N ALA A 187 0.43 -7.10 1.60
CA ALA A 187 -0.27 -5.94 1.07
C ALA A 187 0.67 -4.81 0.61
N ASP A 188 1.86 -4.71 1.20
CA ASP A 188 2.89 -3.71 0.87
C ASP A 188 3.95 -4.24 -0.11
N ALA A 189 3.62 -5.29 -0.89
CA ALA A 189 4.46 -5.72 -2.02
C ALA A 189 4.61 -4.60 -3.05
N VAL A 190 3.50 -3.90 -3.31
CA VAL A 190 3.44 -2.64 -4.07
C VAL A 190 2.81 -1.59 -3.16
N ARG A 191 3.50 -0.48 -2.91
CA ARG A 191 3.06 0.55 -1.99
C ARG A 191 3.38 1.94 -2.49
N TYR A 192 2.39 2.81 -2.49
CA TYR A 192 2.52 4.22 -2.80
C TYR A 192 2.25 5.06 -1.56
N THR A 193 2.83 6.24 -1.49
CA THR A 193 2.57 7.18 -0.40
C THR A 193 2.26 8.55 -0.99
N PHE A 194 1.07 9.06 -0.71
CA PHE A 194 0.73 10.45 -0.96
C PHE A 194 0.99 11.29 0.30
N CYS A 195 1.70 12.38 0.12
CA CYS A 195 1.87 13.41 1.14
C CYS A 195 1.05 14.64 0.81
N PHE A 196 0.44 15.25 1.83
CA PHE A 196 -0.33 16.48 1.75
C PHE A 196 0.09 17.43 2.86
N GLN A 197 0.01 18.73 2.61
CA GLN A 197 0.09 19.69 3.70
C GLN A 197 -1.08 19.47 4.67
N PRO A 198 -0.92 19.73 5.98
CA PRO A 198 -1.97 19.47 6.98
C PRO A 198 -3.32 20.10 6.64
N GLU A 199 -3.31 21.28 6.00
CA GLU A 199 -4.50 22.05 5.65
C GLU A 199 -5.33 21.42 4.53
N SER A 200 -4.72 20.62 3.65
CA SER A 200 -5.39 19.96 2.51
C SER A 200 -5.49 18.45 2.65
N TYR A 201 -5.03 17.89 3.77
CA TYR A 201 -4.86 16.45 3.96
C TYR A 201 -6.17 15.67 3.78
N ALA A 202 -7.23 16.05 4.50
CA ALA A 202 -8.49 15.30 4.48
C ALA A 202 -9.14 15.34 3.11
N GLN A 203 -9.23 16.53 2.48
CA GLN A 203 -9.81 16.70 1.15
C GLN A 203 -8.98 15.97 0.09
N GLY A 204 -7.64 16.06 0.19
CA GLY A 204 -6.74 15.36 -0.72
C GLY A 204 -6.90 13.85 -0.63
N GLN A 205 -7.01 13.30 0.58
CA GLN A 205 -7.25 11.87 0.79
C GLN A 205 -8.57 11.41 0.15
N TYR A 206 -9.67 12.15 0.33
CA TYR A 206 -10.95 11.84 -0.29
C TYR A 206 -10.86 11.88 -1.81
N GLN A 207 -10.23 12.91 -2.38
CA GLN A 207 -10.07 13.02 -3.83
C GLN A 207 -9.27 11.86 -4.43
N ILE A 208 -8.14 11.49 -3.81
CA ILE A 208 -7.34 10.34 -4.27
C ILE A 208 -8.18 9.06 -4.23
N LYS A 209 -8.94 8.86 -3.16
CA LYS A 209 -9.83 7.70 -3.04
C LYS A 209 -10.83 7.66 -4.20
N GLU A 210 -11.54 8.75 -4.48
CA GLU A 210 -12.50 8.84 -5.60
C GLU A 210 -11.83 8.59 -6.95
N GLN A 211 -10.62 9.12 -7.16
CA GLN A 211 -9.87 8.90 -8.39
C GLN A 211 -9.43 7.45 -8.56
N LEU A 212 -9.07 6.74 -7.50
CA LEU A 212 -8.77 5.32 -7.52
C LEU A 212 -10.02 4.50 -7.86
N GLU A 213 -11.14 4.76 -7.19
CA GLU A 213 -12.42 4.10 -7.45
C GLU A 213 -12.90 4.33 -8.90
N SER A 214 -12.76 5.55 -9.44
CA SER A 214 -13.12 5.87 -10.82
C SER A 214 -12.28 5.15 -11.87
N ARG A 215 -11.07 4.73 -11.53
CA ARG A 215 -10.18 3.92 -12.37
C ARG A 215 -10.43 2.40 -12.23
N GLY A 216 -11.42 2.03 -11.42
CA GLY A 216 -11.83 0.63 -11.23
C GLY A 216 -11.02 -0.14 -10.19
N TYR A 217 -10.25 0.56 -9.37
CA TYR A 217 -9.64 -0.06 -8.19
C TYR A 217 -10.67 -0.18 -7.07
N GLU A 218 -10.62 -1.31 -6.35
CA GLU A 218 -11.52 -1.55 -5.24
C GLU A 218 -10.79 -1.48 -3.91
N MET A 219 -11.25 -0.61 -3.01
CA MET A 219 -10.70 -0.55 -1.66
C MET A 219 -11.29 -1.66 -0.80
N TYR A 220 -10.44 -2.46 -0.16
CA TYR A 220 -10.88 -3.50 0.76
C TYR A 220 -10.51 -3.25 2.23
N LEU A 221 -9.62 -2.27 2.50
CA LEU A 221 -9.29 -1.85 3.86
C LEU A 221 -8.87 -0.38 3.85
N SER A 222 -9.34 0.35 4.86
CA SER A 222 -8.80 1.65 5.27
C SER A 222 -8.60 1.63 6.78
N LYS A 223 -7.39 1.93 7.25
CA LYS A 223 -7.07 2.09 8.66
C LYS A 223 -6.60 3.51 8.90
N ASN A 224 -7.37 4.26 9.68
CA ASN A 224 -7.02 5.58 10.15
C ASN A 224 -6.28 5.48 11.50
N SER A 225 -5.04 5.94 11.52
CA SER A 225 -4.17 5.90 12.71
C SER A 225 -3.84 7.30 13.23
N TRP A 226 -4.60 8.33 12.89
CA TRP A 226 -4.35 9.68 13.42
C TRP A 226 -4.59 9.80 14.91
N THR A 227 -5.42 8.93 15.50
CA THR A 227 -5.61 8.82 16.97
C THR A 227 -4.65 7.82 17.64
N ASP A 228 -3.92 7.02 16.84
CA ASP A 228 -2.95 6.07 17.38
C ASP A 228 -1.79 6.80 18.08
N LEU A 229 -1.22 6.17 19.10
CA LEU A 229 -0.15 6.75 19.89
C LEU A 229 1.24 6.59 19.27
N GLU A 230 1.43 5.60 18.40
CA GLU A 230 2.75 5.17 17.90
C GLU A 230 2.91 5.33 16.38
N TYR A 231 1.84 5.69 15.67
CA TYR A 231 1.83 5.91 14.23
C TYR A 231 0.81 6.98 13.83
N LYS A 232 1.15 7.81 12.84
CA LYS A 232 0.28 8.87 12.32
C LYS A 232 0.17 8.77 10.79
N GLY A 233 -1.06 8.57 10.30
CA GLY A 233 -1.36 8.45 8.88
C GLY A 233 -2.57 7.55 8.62
N ILE A 234 -2.92 7.41 7.36
CA ILE A 234 -3.97 6.48 6.90
C ILE A 234 -3.33 5.48 5.95
N ASN A 235 -3.60 4.19 6.16
CA ASN A 235 -3.17 3.11 5.28
C ASN A 235 -4.39 2.50 4.62
N THR A 236 -4.43 2.52 3.29
CA THR A 236 -5.51 1.91 2.51
C THR A 236 -4.98 0.77 1.66
N ARG A 237 -5.79 -0.26 1.48
CA ARG A 237 -5.45 -1.42 0.66
C ARG A 237 -6.45 -1.57 -0.47
N TRP A 238 -5.91 -1.79 -1.64
CA TRP A 238 -6.64 -1.78 -2.90
C TRP A 238 -6.38 -3.05 -3.68
N VAL A 239 -7.30 -3.38 -4.57
CA VAL A 239 -7.17 -4.49 -5.51
C VAL A 239 -7.57 -4.02 -6.90
N THR A 240 -6.82 -4.44 -7.89
CA THR A 240 -7.12 -4.26 -9.31
C THR A 240 -8.19 -5.27 -9.76
N SER A 241 -8.79 -5.07 -10.92
CA SER A 241 -9.79 -5.99 -11.50
C SER A 241 -9.26 -7.40 -11.78
N ASP A 242 -7.94 -7.55 -11.97
CA ASP A 242 -7.22 -8.82 -12.17
C ASP A 242 -6.65 -9.41 -10.87
N GLY A 243 -6.95 -8.78 -9.72
CA GLY A 243 -6.66 -9.31 -8.40
C GLY A 243 -5.30 -8.93 -7.80
N GLN A 244 -4.52 -8.04 -8.46
CA GLN A 244 -3.29 -7.53 -7.87
C GLN A 244 -3.61 -6.60 -6.69
N ARG A 245 -3.05 -6.89 -5.52
CA ARG A 245 -3.21 -6.05 -4.31
C ARG A 245 -2.07 -5.04 -4.19
N PHE A 246 -2.39 -3.85 -3.70
CA PHE A 246 -1.43 -2.80 -3.41
C PHE A 246 -1.88 -1.92 -2.25
N GLU A 247 -0.95 -1.21 -1.65
CA GLU A 247 -1.19 -0.30 -0.54
C GLU A 247 -1.02 1.15 -0.99
N VAL A 248 -1.91 2.03 -0.53
CA VAL A 248 -1.74 3.49 -0.63
C VAL A 248 -1.76 4.07 0.77
N GLN A 249 -0.72 4.79 1.11
CA GLN A 249 -0.57 5.46 2.40
C GLN A 249 -0.73 6.96 2.24
N PHE A 250 -1.31 7.60 3.24
CA PHE A 250 -1.51 9.04 3.28
C PHE A 250 -0.81 9.61 4.51
N HIS A 251 0.06 10.58 4.26
CA HIS A 251 0.87 11.22 5.29
C HIS A 251 0.87 12.74 5.14
N THR A 252 1.24 13.43 6.21
CA THR A 252 1.81 14.78 6.12
C THR A 252 3.34 14.67 6.03
N PRO A 253 4.07 15.73 5.62
CA PRO A 253 5.53 15.74 5.64
C PRO A 253 6.09 15.32 7.00
N GLU A 254 5.50 15.81 8.09
CA GLU A 254 5.94 15.47 9.45
C GLU A 254 5.72 13.98 9.77
N SER A 255 4.52 13.45 9.52
CA SER A 255 4.23 12.04 9.82
C SER A 255 5.03 11.08 8.95
N PHE A 256 5.29 11.44 7.69
CA PHE A 256 6.17 10.67 6.81
C PHE A 256 7.61 10.68 7.31
N HIS A 257 8.15 11.86 7.65
CA HIS A 257 9.50 11.99 8.20
C HIS A 257 9.66 11.19 9.50
N ALA A 258 8.70 11.32 10.42
CA ALA A 258 8.70 10.56 11.67
C ALA A 258 8.79 9.05 11.42
N LYS A 259 7.93 8.54 10.53
CA LYS A 259 7.90 7.13 10.18
C LYS A 259 9.19 6.65 9.50
N HIS A 260 9.68 7.39 8.50
CA HIS A 260 10.78 6.93 7.64
C HIS A 260 12.17 7.16 8.24
N HIS A 261 12.36 8.29 8.94
CA HIS A 261 13.68 8.71 9.37
C HIS A 261 13.90 8.59 10.86
N VAL A 262 12.81 8.61 11.66
CA VAL A 262 12.94 8.63 13.11
C VAL A 262 12.55 7.30 13.73
N THR A 263 11.34 6.82 13.48
CA THR A 263 10.80 5.64 14.19
C THR A 263 11.01 4.31 13.47
N HIS A 264 11.48 4.31 12.22
CA HIS A 264 11.61 3.08 11.41
C HIS A 264 12.46 1.99 12.10
N THR A 265 13.61 2.38 12.64
CA THR A 265 14.51 1.43 13.34
C THR A 265 13.86 0.87 14.61
N ALA A 266 13.18 1.73 15.39
CA ALA A 266 12.45 1.29 16.58
C ALA A 266 11.32 0.32 16.20
N TYR A 267 10.59 0.61 15.13
CA TYR A 267 9.55 -0.27 14.62
C TYR A 267 10.08 -1.64 14.18
N GLU A 268 11.21 -1.68 13.46
CA GLU A 268 11.83 -2.95 13.07
C GLU A 268 12.28 -3.76 14.29
N ARG A 269 12.88 -3.08 15.28
CA ARG A 269 13.36 -3.72 16.50
C ARG A 269 12.21 -4.25 17.39
N ILE A 270 11.08 -3.55 17.46
CA ILE A 270 9.87 -4.05 18.17
C ILE A 270 9.40 -5.38 17.62
N ARG A 271 9.60 -5.63 16.33
CA ARG A 271 9.21 -6.87 15.66
C ARG A 271 10.26 -7.98 15.73
N ASP A 272 11.41 -7.69 16.28
CA ASP A 272 12.48 -8.66 16.47
C ASP A 272 12.18 -9.56 17.68
N PRO A 273 12.06 -10.89 17.50
CA PRO A 273 11.82 -11.80 18.62
C PRO A 273 12.90 -11.78 19.70
N ALA A 274 14.11 -11.30 19.38
CA ALA A 274 15.21 -11.17 20.30
C ALA A 274 15.12 -9.94 21.22
N ALA A 275 14.20 -9.00 20.95
CA ALA A 275 14.04 -7.80 21.75
C ALA A 275 13.54 -8.13 23.17
N SER A 276 14.24 -7.62 24.17
CA SER A 276 13.86 -7.83 25.58
C SER A 276 12.59 -7.03 25.95
N ARG A 277 11.87 -7.48 26.98
CA ARG A 277 10.69 -6.76 27.48
C ARG A 277 11.00 -5.33 27.95
N SER A 278 12.20 -5.08 28.45
CA SER A 278 12.62 -3.72 28.84
C SER A 278 12.81 -2.85 27.63
N GLU A 279 13.52 -3.37 26.63
CA GLU A 279 13.77 -2.70 25.36
C GLU A 279 12.46 -2.40 24.61
N LEU A 280 11.54 -3.35 24.55
CA LEU A 280 10.21 -3.12 23.96
C LEU A 280 9.48 -1.92 24.60
N ARG A 281 9.53 -1.80 25.93
CA ARG A 281 8.92 -0.65 26.62
C ARG A 281 9.57 0.69 26.23
N GLU A 282 10.90 0.72 26.11
CA GLU A 282 11.66 1.91 25.68
C GLU A 282 11.31 2.29 24.23
N LEU A 283 11.28 1.31 23.34
CA LEU A 283 10.96 1.52 21.91
C LEU A 283 9.52 2.02 21.72
N HIS A 284 8.56 1.45 22.43
CA HIS A 284 7.16 1.92 22.42
C HIS A 284 7.04 3.33 23.02
N ALA A 285 7.74 3.62 24.11
CA ALA A 285 7.75 4.96 24.69
C ALA A 285 8.33 5.99 23.72
N PHE A 286 9.42 5.65 23.04
CA PHE A 286 10.03 6.49 22.02
C PHE A 286 9.08 6.78 20.87
N GLN A 287 8.41 5.75 20.31
CA GLN A 287 7.44 5.96 19.23
C GLN A 287 6.29 6.87 19.65
N ARG A 288 5.75 6.68 20.88
CA ARG A 288 4.68 7.52 21.42
C ARG A 288 5.12 8.97 21.59
N GLU A 289 6.32 9.20 22.09
CA GLU A 289 6.85 10.54 22.25
C GLU A 289 7.02 11.22 20.89
N VAL A 290 7.66 10.58 19.93
CA VAL A 290 7.80 11.11 18.56
C VAL A 290 6.44 11.46 17.96
N CYS A 291 5.47 10.55 18.06
CA CYS A 291 4.13 10.76 17.49
C CYS A 291 3.30 11.84 18.21
N SER A 292 3.59 12.11 19.50
CA SER A 292 2.91 13.17 20.26
C SER A 292 3.19 14.58 19.73
N HIS A 293 4.30 14.76 19.02
CA HIS A 293 4.72 16.04 18.44
C HIS A 293 4.22 16.27 17.01
N ILE A 294 3.56 15.29 16.42
CA ILE A 294 3.03 15.40 15.05
C ILE A 294 1.67 16.11 15.10
N ARG A 295 1.56 17.20 14.35
CA ARG A 295 0.29 17.91 14.20
C ARG A 295 -0.73 17.00 13.50
N VAL A 296 -1.89 16.83 14.13
CA VAL A 296 -3.04 16.13 13.50
C VAL A 296 -3.72 17.09 12.54
N PRO A 297 -3.88 16.74 11.24
CA PRO A 297 -4.60 17.59 10.29
C PRO A 297 -6.08 17.72 10.65
N GLU A 298 -6.66 18.88 10.34
CA GLU A 298 -8.09 19.09 10.50
C GLU A 298 -8.88 18.12 9.60
N GLY A 299 -9.93 17.51 10.15
CA GLY A 299 -10.76 16.53 9.44
C GLY A 299 -10.11 15.14 9.28
N ALA A 300 -8.85 14.95 9.66
CA ALA A 300 -8.18 13.66 9.48
C ALA A 300 -8.70 12.57 10.42
N VAL A 301 -9.09 12.93 11.63
CA VAL A 301 -9.61 11.99 12.64
C VAL A 301 -11.00 11.48 12.25
N GLU A 302 -11.78 12.29 11.56
CA GLU A 302 -13.14 12.01 11.13
C GLU A 302 -13.20 11.05 9.92
N ILE A 303 -12.09 10.81 9.22
CA ILE A 303 -12.04 9.85 8.11
C ILE A 303 -12.24 8.44 8.69
N PRO A 304 -13.31 7.73 8.29
CA PRO A 304 -13.66 6.46 8.91
C PRO A 304 -12.71 5.33 8.52
N ASP A 305 -12.54 4.37 9.43
CA ASP A 305 -12.02 3.05 9.08
C ASP A 305 -12.99 2.33 8.15
N TYR A 306 -12.46 1.48 7.29
CA TYR A 306 -13.25 0.63 6.41
C TYR A 306 -12.62 -0.75 6.29
N ARG A 307 -13.47 -1.77 6.28
CA ARG A 307 -13.10 -3.14 5.92
C ARG A 307 -14.22 -3.77 5.10
N LYS A 308 -13.87 -4.27 3.92
CA LYS A 308 -14.79 -5.06 3.10
C LYS A 308 -14.93 -6.46 3.68
N GLU A 309 -16.15 -6.95 3.79
CA GLU A 309 -16.41 -8.34 4.20
C GLU A 309 -15.85 -9.32 3.16
N GLY A 310 -15.26 -10.42 3.62
CA GLY A 310 -14.70 -11.46 2.76
C GLY A 310 -13.27 -11.21 2.23
N PHE A 311 -12.60 -10.16 2.73
CA PHE A 311 -11.18 -9.86 2.41
C PHE A 311 -10.26 -10.06 3.61
#